data_7dc9a26c5b0ba64299973ccd7f494d6b
#
_entry.id   7dc9a26c5b0ba64299973ccd7f494d6b
#
_cell.length_a   1.000
_cell.length_b   1.000
_cell.length_c   1.000
_cell.angle_alpha   90.00
_cell.angle_beta   90.00
_cell.angle_gamma   90.00
#
_symmetry.space_group_name_H-M   'P 1'
#
loop_
_entity.id
_entity.type
_entity.pdbx_description
1 polymer ?
#
loop_
_entity_poly.entity_id
_entity_poly.type
_entity_poly.pdbx_seq_one_letter_code
_entity_poly.pdbx_strand_id
1 'polypeptide(L)'
;MNSELIYQALFAQLSKIDGLVTTSRRLQHFNHVPPERRPALFVTQGNQTEVPVKGLDAKIELEAEVYIYIYESDSSIPPSVQLNQMIDKVRMAIAPEYPEMCEYQTLDGLVEHCWIEGTIEVFEAVENMLDDQGIAIIPIRILTTN
;
A
#
# COMPACT_ATOMS: atom_id res chain seq x y z
N MET A 1 5.41 -20.88 -7.38
CA MET A 1 4.99 -19.53 -7.02
C MET A 1 5.08 -18.60 -8.22
N ASN A 2 4.15 -17.69 -8.34
CA ASN A 2 4.16 -16.66 -9.38
C ASN A 2 4.12 -15.28 -8.69
N SER A 3 5.29 -14.66 -8.51
CA SER A 3 5.38 -13.39 -7.80
C SER A 3 4.64 -12.25 -8.50
N GLU A 4 4.64 -12.24 -9.82
CA GLU A 4 3.89 -11.22 -10.56
C GLU A 4 2.38 -11.31 -10.28
N LEU A 5 1.84 -12.51 -10.23
CA LEU A 5 0.43 -12.72 -9.91
C LEU A 5 0.09 -12.24 -8.50
N ILE A 6 1.01 -12.42 -7.55
CA ILE A 6 0.85 -11.94 -6.17
C ILE A 6 0.80 -10.41 -6.13
N TYR A 7 1.73 -9.74 -6.82
CA TYR A 7 1.71 -8.28 -6.87
C TYR A 7 0.49 -7.72 -7.61
N GLN A 8 0.03 -8.41 -8.65
CA GLN A 8 -1.22 -8.05 -9.32
C GLN A 8 -2.41 -8.17 -8.37
N ALA A 9 -2.46 -9.23 -7.56
CA ALA A 9 -3.54 -9.43 -6.60
C ALA A 9 -3.53 -8.36 -5.50
N LEU A 10 -2.37 -8.00 -4.98
CA LEU A 10 -2.24 -6.91 -4.02
C LEU A 10 -2.71 -5.60 -4.62
N PHE A 11 -2.26 -5.28 -5.83
CA PHE A 11 -2.67 -4.06 -6.53
C PHE A 11 -4.18 -4.03 -6.76
N ALA A 12 -4.77 -5.16 -7.20
CA ALA A 12 -6.20 -5.24 -7.41
C ALA A 12 -6.99 -5.01 -6.12
N GLN A 13 -6.52 -5.59 -5.01
CA GLN A 13 -7.13 -5.41 -3.69
C GLN A 13 -7.11 -3.95 -3.26
N LEU A 14 -5.98 -3.28 -3.40
CA LEU A 14 -5.82 -1.88 -3.02
C LEU A 14 -6.55 -0.92 -3.96
N SER A 15 -6.67 -1.27 -5.24
CA SER A 15 -7.37 -0.44 -6.23
C SER A 15 -8.87 -0.36 -5.99
N LYS A 16 -9.43 -1.24 -5.16
CA LYS A 16 -10.85 -1.21 -4.77
C LYS A 16 -11.15 -0.15 -3.72
N ILE A 17 -10.15 0.47 -3.14
CA ILE A 17 -10.34 1.51 -2.12
C ILE A 17 -11.20 2.64 -2.70
N ASP A 18 -12.23 3.00 -1.96
CA ASP A 18 -13.15 4.06 -2.35
C ASP A 18 -12.46 5.43 -2.28
N GLY A 19 -12.79 6.28 -3.24
CA GLY A 19 -12.31 7.67 -3.27
C GLY A 19 -11.00 7.89 -4.01
N LEU A 20 -10.35 6.84 -4.53
CA LEU A 20 -9.15 6.99 -5.34
C LEU A 20 -9.48 7.47 -6.76
N VAL A 21 -8.71 8.41 -7.26
CA VAL A 21 -8.82 8.91 -8.64
C VAL A 21 -7.81 8.23 -9.55
N THR A 22 -6.60 7.98 -9.05
CA THR A 22 -5.53 7.38 -9.83
C THR A 22 -4.95 6.20 -9.07
N THR A 23 -4.76 5.08 -9.77
CA THR A 23 -4.06 3.90 -9.24
C THR A 23 -3.09 3.40 -10.29
N SER A 24 -1.87 3.05 -9.90
CA SER A 24 -0.88 2.51 -10.82
C SER A 24 0.20 1.71 -10.08
N ARG A 25 0.80 0.76 -10.76
CA ARG A 25 2.01 0.08 -10.30
C ARG A 25 3.29 0.80 -10.74
N ARG A 26 3.14 1.83 -11.57
CA ARG A 26 4.27 2.65 -12.00
C ARG A 26 4.24 3.96 -11.23
N LEU A 27 5.17 4.08 -10.27
CA LEU A 27 5.29 5.26 -9.43
C LEU A 27 5.60 6.50 -10.28
N GLN A 28 4.87 7.58 -10.00
CA GLN A 28 5.14 8.91 -10.54
C GLN A 28 5.59 9.82 -9.40
N HIS A 29 6.49 10.74 -9.68
CA HIS A 29 6.92 11.75 -8.73
C HIS A 29 5.72 12.62 -8.33
N PHE A 30 5.64 13.02 -7.06
CA PHE A 30 4.48 13.77 -6.56
C PHE A 30 4.24 15.08 -7.33
N ASN A 31 5.28 15.73 -7.84
CA ASN A 31 5.15 16.94 -8.65
C ASN A 31 4.55 16.68 -10.04
N HIS A 32 4.47 15.44 -10.48
CA HIS A 32 3.93 15.07 -11.78
C HIS A 32 2.49 14.55 -11.70
N VAL A 33 1.91 14.51 -10.50
CA VAL A 33 0.51 14.10 -10.30
C VAL A 33 -0.29 15.34 -9.90
N PRO A 34 -1.05 15.95 -10.84
CA PRO A 34 -1.78 17.17 -10.54
C PRO A 34 -2.91 16.94 -9.55
N PRO A 35 -3.41 18.00 -8.89
CA PRO A 35 -4.47 17.89 -7.88
C PRO A 35 -5.72 17.16 -8.35
N GLU A 36 -6.13 17.37 -9.60
CA GLU A 36 -7.33 16.72 -10.16
C GLU A 36 -7.21 15.21 -10.35
N ARG A 37 -5.98 14.67 -10.24
CA ARG A 37 -5.72 13.24 -10.31
C ARG A 37 -5.49 12.62 -8.94
N ARG A 38 -5.74 13.37 -7.88
CA ARG A 38 -5.59 12.88 -6.49
C ARG A 38 -6.95 12.71 -5.83
N PRO A 39 -7.09 11.81 -4.84
CA PRO A 39 -6.06 10.94 -4.26
C PRO A 39 -5.53 9.92 -5.26
N ALA A 40 -4.22 9.73 -5.21
CA ALA A 40 -3.53 8.76 -6.05
C ALA A 40 -2.86 7.69 -5.18
N LEU A 41 -2.90 6.45 -5.65
CA LEU A 41 -2.26 5.33 -4.96
C LEU A 41 -1.35 4.59 -5.95
N PHE A 42 -0.11 4.37 -5.54
CA PHE A 42 0.86 3.63 -6.32
C PHE A 42 1.39 2.47 -5.50
N VAL A 43 1.52 1.31 -6.13
CA VAL A 43 2.10 0.12 -5.49
C VAL A 43 3.40 -0.21 -6.18
N THR A 44 4.49 -0.17 -5.44
CA THR A 44 5.81 -0.56 -5.93
C THR A 44 6.25 -1.86 -5.30
N GLN A 45 7.10 -2.57 -6.00
CA GLN A 45 7.67 -3.82 -5.56
C GLN A 45 8.99 -3.55 -4.84
N GLY A 46 9.19 -4.20 -3.70
CA GLY A 46 10.45 -4.17 -2.96
C GLY A 46 11.24 -5.46 -3.12
N ASN A 47 12.03 -5.77 -2.11
CA ASN A 47 12.89 -6.95 -2.10
C ASN A 47 12.08 -8.23 -1.92
N GLN A 48 12.71 -9.35 -2.30
CA GLN A 48 12.21 -10.69 -2.05
C GLN A 48 13.30 -11.45 -1.28
N THR A 49 12.90 -12.11 -0.19
CA THR A 49 13.80 -12.84 0.67
C THR A 49 13.35 -14.29 0.78
N GLU A 50 14.24 -15.21 0.47
CA GLU A 50 13.98 -16.62 0.65
C GLU A 50 14.45 -17.09 2.03
N VAL A 51 13.56 -17.81 2.73
CA VAL A 51 13.86 -18.40 4.02
C VAL A 51 13.80 -19.92 3.86
N PRO A 52 14.94 -20.59 3.71
CA PRO A 52 14.96 -22.05 3.54
C PRO A 52 14.49 -22.74 4.83
N VAL A 53 13.65 -23.75 4.66
CA VAL A 53 13.16 -24.60 5.75
C VAL A 53 13.58 -26.03 5.44
N LYS A 54 14.37 -26.62 6.35
CA LYS A 54 14.91 -27.96 6.16
C LYS A 54 13.80 -28.99 5.94
N GLY A 55 13.85 -29.69 4.82
CA GLY A 55 12.89 -30.74 4.48
C GLY A 55 11.54 -30.25 3.96
N LEU A 56 11.36 -28.95 3.76
CA LEU A 56 10.14 -28.33 3.27
C LEU A 56 10.44 -27.34 2.15
N ASP A 57 9.42 -26.91 1.46
CA ASP A 57 9.54 -25.83 0.50
C ASP A 57 9.95 -24.52 1.22
N ALA A 58 10.75 -23.71 0.56
CA ALA A 58 11.20 -22.45 1.13
C ALA A 58 10.03 -21.50 1.35
N LYS A 59 10.08 -20.76 2.46
CA LYS A 59 9.21 -19.60 2.66
C LYS A 59 9.81 -18.42 1.94
N ILE A 60 8.95 -17.57 1.40
CA ILE A 60 9.37 -16.38 0.68
C ILE A 60 8.64 -15.18 1.26
N GLU A 61 9.41 -14.16 1.65
CA GLU A 61 8.87 -12.86 2.02
C GLU A 61 9.02 -11.89 0.85
N LEU A 62 7.91 -11.30 0.44
CA LEU A 62 7.87 -10.28 -0.57
C LEU A 62 7.59 -8.93 0.09
N GLU A 63 8.26 -7.90 -0.38
CA GLU A 63 8.04 -6.54 0.09
C GLU A 63 7.34 -5.72 -0.99
N ALA A 64 6.47 -4.82 -0.55
CA ALA A 64 5.85 -3.82 -1.39
C ALA A 64 5.76 -2.51 -0.62
N GLU A 65 5.63 -1.41 -1.33
CA GLU A 65 5.36 -0.10 -0.75
C GLU A 65 4.15 0.50 -1.43
N VAL A 66 3.27 1.08 -0.63
CA VAL A 66 2.11 1.80 -1.11
C VAL A 66 2.35 3.29 -0.92
N TYR A 67 2.33 4.04 -2.01
CA TYR A 67 2.46 5.50 -2.01
C TYR A 67 1.08 6.10 -2.17
N ILE A 68 0.76 7.07 -1.30
CA ILE A 68 -0.50 7.80 -1.37
C ILE A 68 -0.19 9.28 -1.50
N TYR A 69 -0.74 9.91 -2.53
CA TYR A 69 -0.66 11.35 -2.74
C TYR A 69 -2.04 11.97 -2.59
N ILE A 70 -2.16 12.94 -1.70
CA ILE A 70 -3.39 13.71 -1.53
C ILE A 70 -3.15 15.20 -1.80
N TYR A 71 -4.22 15.92 -2.01
CA TYR A 71 -4.19 17.38 -2.16
C TYR A 71 -5.37 17.97 -1.39
N GLU A 72 -5.10 18.96 -0.53
CA GLU A 72 -6.12 19.68 0.22
C GLU A 72 -6.13 21.12 -0.20
N SER A 73 -7.21 21.57 -0.84
CA SER A 73 -7.34 22.93 -1.35
C SER A 73 -7.77 23.94 -0.28
N ASP A 74 -8.36 23.47 0.81
CA ASP A 74 -8.80 24.33 1.91
C ASP A 74 -7.63 24.58 2.88
N SER A 75 -7.15 25.81 2.89
CA SER A 75 -5.99 26.19 3.71
C SER A 75 -6.24 26.12 5.23
N SER A 76 -7.49 25.98 5.66
CA SER A 76 -7.84 25.79 7.07
C SER A 76 -7.78 24.33 7.51
N ILE A 77 -7.66 23.39 6.58
CA ILE A 77 -7.63 21.95 6.85
C ILE A 77 -6.22 21.40 6.58
N PRO A 78 -5.59 20.74 7.56
CA PRO A 78 -4.30 20.11 7.30
C PRO A 78 -4.42 18.98 6.28
N PRO A 79 -3.46 18.83 5.35
CA PRO A 79 -3.45 17.69 4.42
C PRO A 79 -3.48 16.33 5.12
N SER A 80 -2.94 16.23 6.33
CA SER A 80 -2.91 14.98 7.09
C SER A 80 -4.30 14.45 7.44
N VAL A 81 -5.34 15.27 7.47
CA VAL A 81 -6.70 14.79 7.73
C VAL A 81 -7.12 13.80 6.64
N GLN A 82 -7.01 14.21 5.38
CA GLN A 82 -7.34 13.35 4.25
C GLN A 82 -6.36 12.18 4.14
N LEU A 83 -5.10 12.43 4.41
CA LEU A 83 -4.04 11.43 4.35
C LEU A 83 -4.29 10.30 5.35
N ASN A 84 -4.66 10.64 6.60
CA ASN A 84 -4.98 9.64 7.63
C ASN A 84 -6.19 8.80 7.24
N GLN A 85 -7.21 9.41 6.63
CA GLN A 85 -8.37 8.67 6.12
C GLN A 85 -7.95 7.64 5.06
N MET A 86 -7.06 8.01 4.16
CA MET A 86 -6.58 7.09 3.13
C MET A 86 -5.70 5.98 3.71
N ILE A 87 -4.85 6.29 4.69
CA ILE A 87 -4.06 5.29 5.40
C ILE A 87 -4.97 4.26 6.08
N ASP A 88 -6.02 4.72 6.74
CA ASP A 88 -6.98 3.83 7.39
C ASP A 88 -7.71 2.95 6.38
N LYS A 89 -8.03 3.48 5.20
CA LYS A 89 -8.63 2.68 4.13
C LYS A 89 -7.69 1.60 3.61
N VAL A 90 -6.39 1.87 3.56
CA VAL A 90 -5.39 0.84 3.22
C VAL A 90 -5.37 -0.25 4.29
N ARG A 91 -5.37 0.12 5.57
CA ARG A 91 -5.46 -0.85 6.66
C ARG A 91 -6.68 -1.75 6.52
N MET A 92 -7.83 -1.17 6.20
CA MET A 92 -9.06 -1.94 5.99
C MET A 92 -8.98 -2.84 4.76
N ALA A 93 -8.38 -2.37 3.68
CA ALA A 93 -8.28 -3.13 2.43
C ALA A 93 -7.43 -4.39 2.57
N ILE A 94 -6.44 -4.40 3.45
CA ILE A 94 -5.57 -5.55 3.71
C ILE A 94 -5.84 -6.22 5.06
N ALA A 95 -6.89 -5.82 5.77
CA ALA A 95 -7.34 -6.56 6.93
C ALA A 95 -7.91 -7.93 6.51
N PRO A 96 -7.88 -8.94 7.40
CA PRO A 96 -8.53 -10.21 7.10
C PRO A 96 -10.00 -10.03 6.73
N GLU A 97 -10.41 -10.63 5.61
CA GLU A 97 -11.78 -10.49 5.10
C GLU A 97 -12.79 -11.21 6.00
N TYR A 98 -12.35 -12.32 6.59
CA TYR A 98 -13.15 -13.15 7.48
C TYR A 98 -12.40 -13.39 8.80
N PRO A 99 -12.24 -12.36 9.66
CA PRO A 99 -11.38 -12.47 10.85
C PRO A 99 -11.83 -13.56 11.84
N GLU A 100 -13.11 -13.92 11.83
CA GLU A 100 -13.65 -15.01 12.67
C GLU A 100 -13.20 -16.39 12.19
N MET A 101 -12.85 -16.53 10.90
CA MET A 101 -12.49 -17.79 10.29
C MET A 101 -11.00 -17.88 9.97
N CYS A 102 -10.37 -16.77 9.67
CA CYS A 102 -8.97 -16.70 9.29
C CYS A 102 -8.40 -15.35 9.69
N GLU A 103 -7.37 -15.35 10.53
CA GLU A 103 -6.71 -14.15 11.04
C GLU A 103 -5.77 -13.52 10.00
N TYR A 104 -5.65 -14.13 8.81
CA TYR A 104 -4.70 -13.70 7.80
C TYR A 104 -5.41 -13.13 6.58
N GLN A 105 -4.79 -12.16 5.96
CA GLN A 105 -5.18 -11.69 4.62
C GLN A 105 -4.44 -12.54 3.61
N THR A 106 -5.16 -13.36 2.86
CA THR A 106 -4.55 -14.34 1.95
C THR A 106 -4.57 -13.91 0.48
N LEU A 107 -5.04 -12.71 0.17
CA LEU A 107 -5.23 -12.24 -1.20
C LEU A 107 -5.99 -13.28 -2.04
N ASP A 108 -7.14 -13.68 -1.53
CA ASP A 108 -8.01 -14.70 -2.14
C ASP A 108 -7.34 -16.09 -2.26
N GLY A 109 -6.60 -16.47 -1.22
CA GLY A 109 -5.94 -17.78 -1.14
C GLY A 109 -4.61 -17.88 -1.87
N LEU A 110 -4.11 -16.79 -2.40
CA LEU A 110 -2.88 -16.78 -3.20
C LEU A 110 -1.61 -16.79 -2.35
N VAL A 111 -1.67 -16.24 -1.14
CA VAL A 111 -0.55 -16.14 -0.21
C VAL A 111 -0.95 -16.61 1.18
N GLU A 112 0.03 -16.82 2.06
CA GLU A 112 -0.26 -17.19 3.45
C GLU A 112 -0.74 -15.99 4.24
N HIS A 113 -0.11 -14.84 4.08
CA HIS A 113 -0.47 -13.62 4.80
C HIS A 113 0.09 -12.38 4.10
N CYS A 114 -0.65 -11.29 4.20
CA CYS A 114 -0.25 -9.97 3.74
C CYS A 114 -0.60 -8.96 4.83
N TRP A 115 0.38 -8.13 5.25
CA TRP A 115 0.19 -7.20 6.35
C TRP A 115 1.06 -5.96 6.20
N ILE A 116 0.73 -4.91 6.97
CA ILE A 116 1.58 -3.74 7.10
C ILE A 116 2.64 -4.04 8.15
N GLU A 117 3.91 -3.84 7.81
CA GLU A 117 5.00 -4.03 8.75
C GLU A 117 6.03 -2.91 8.62
N GLY A 118 6.34 -2.28 9.73
CA GLY A 118 7.31 -1.22 9.78
C GLY A 118 6.68 0.15 9.95
N THR A 119 7.42 1.18 9.59
CA THR A 119 7.01 2.56 9.77
C THR A 119 6.22 3.05 8.58
N ILE A 120 5.02 3.57 8.84
CA ILE A 120 4.30 4.35 7.84
C ILE A 120 4.89 5.76 7.86
N GLU A 121 5.50 6.15 6.77
CA GLU A 121 6.07 7.49 6.64
C GLU A 121 4.99 8.47 6.17
N VAL A 122 4.90 9.61 6.84
CA VAL A 122 3.93 10.66 6.53
C VAL A 122 4.67 11.96 6.31
N PHE A 123 4.43 12.59 5.16
CA PHE A 123 5.02 13.85 4.78
C PHE A 123 3.91 14.86 4.54
N GLU A 124 3.91 15.92 5.34
CA GLU A 124 3.08 17.11 5.13
C GLU A 124 3.84 18.35 5.55
N ALA A 125 3.38 19.50 5.12
CA ALA A 125 3.92 20.79 5.57
C ALA A 125 5.45 20.94 5.41
N VAL A 126 6.03 20.26 4.42
CA VAL A 126 7.42 20.49 4.05
C VAL A 126 7.47 21.81 3.28
N GLU A 127 8.02 22.83 3.92
CA GLU A 127 8.02 24.21 3.40
C GLU A 127 8.59 24.27 1.98
N ASN A 128 7.86 24.96 1.09
CA ASN A 128 8.17 25.15 -0.32
C ASN A 128 8.17 23.86 -1.17
N MET A 129 7.76 22.72 -0.62
CA MET A 129 7.71 21.46 -1.36
C MET A 129 6.32 20.83 -1.38
N LEU A 130 5.65 20.76 -0.25
CA LEU A 130 4.40 20.01 -0.14
C LEU A 130 3.17 20.87 0.16
N ASP A 131 3.33 22.15 0.51
CA ASP A 131 2.24 23.12 0.81
C ASP A 131 0.86 22.51 1.11
N ASP A 132 0.04 22.29 0.05
CA ASP A 132 -1.30 21.72 0.16
C ASP A 132 -1.32 20.19 -0.06
N GLN A 133 -0.17 19.56 -0.12
CA GLN A 133 -0.02 18.13 -0.42
C GLN A 133 0.29 17.32 0.82
N GLY A 134 -0.12 16.06 0.79
CA GLY A 134 0.31 15.06 1.75
C GLY A 134 0.74 13.79 1.02
N ILE A 135 1.77 13.15 1.54
CA ILE A 135 2.31 11.90 1.00
C ILE A 135 2.43 10.91 2.13
N ALA A 136 1.97 9.68 1.90
CA ALA A 136 2.23 8.57 2.80
C ALA A 136 2.93 7.44 2.05
N ILE A 137 3.83 6.76 2.74
CA ILE A 137 4.49 5.55 2.24
C ILE A 137 4.23 4.45 3.26
N ILE A 138 3.54 3.40 2.83
CA ILE A 138 3.10 2.31 3.70
C ILE A 138 3.84 1.04 3.29
N PRO A 139 4.66 0.46 4.19
CA PRO A 139 5.37 -0.78 3.90
C PRO A 139 4.43 -1.98 4.07
N ILE A 140 4.47 -2.90 3.09
CA ILE A 140 3.68 -4.12 3.10
C ILE A 140 4.61 -5.31 2.98
N ARG A 141 4.32 -6.35 3.77
CA ARG A 141 4.95 -7.66 3.72
C ARG A 141 3.95 -8.70 3.25
N ILE A 142 4.47 -9.64 2.49
CA ILE A 142 3.71 -10.79 2.00
C ILE A 142 4.53 -12.04 2.30
N LEU A 143 3.91 -13.01 2.96
CA LEU A 143 4.51 -14.31 3.20
C LEU A 143 3.85 -15.35 2.33
N THR A 144 4.65 -16.11 1.61
CA THR A 144 4.17 -17.21 0.78
C THR A 144 5.15 -18.37 0.82
N THR A 145 4.75 -19.50 0.26
CA THR A 145 5.59 -20.70 0.10
C THR A 145 5.83 -20.93 -1.37
N ASN A 146 7.07 -21.25 -1.68
CA ASN A 146 7.45 -21.56 -3.06
C ASN A 146 6.83 -22.90 -3.53
#